data_9a221e47ea4e11e26330b4d5e215164a
#
_entry.id   9a221e47ea4e11e26330b4d5e215164a
#
_cell.length_a   1.000
_cell.length_b   1.000
_cell.length_c   1.000
_cell.angle_alpha   90.00
_cell.angle_beta   90.00
_cell.angle_gamma   90.00
#
_symmetry.space_group_name_H-M   'P 1'
#
loop_
_entity.id
_entity.type
_entity.pdbx_description
1 polymer ?
#
loop_
_entity_poly.entity_id
_entity_poly.type
_entity_poly.pdbx_seq_one_letter_code
_entity_poly.pdbx_strand_id
1 'polypeptide(L)'
;MDTHFYGTLGVIRAFAPVLAANGGGAIVNILSALSWFSTRANGGYAAAKAAEWNMTNAVRLELAGQGTFVQGVHLGAADTDIMAGYDGPMIDPRDVPRASLDGLVTGSVEVVVDDWSRMVKDSLAGDPAPFYEKMRAILG
;
A
#
# COMPACT_ATOMS: atom_id res chain seq x y z
N MET A 1 4.34 12.61 -6.87
CA MET A 1 4.10 11.62 -7.95
C MET A 1 5.40 10.92 -8.37
N ASP A 2 6.49 11.62 -8.57
CA ASP A 2 7.71 11.04 -9.14
C ASP A 2 8.25 9.85 -8.35
N THR A 3 8.36 9.95 -7.05
CA THR A 3 8.87 8.87 -6.20
C THR A 3 7.89 7.69 -6.13
N HIS A 4 6.64 7.95 -5.69
CA HIS A 4 5.71 6.87 -5.34
C HIS A 4 4.96 6.27 -6.54
N PHE A 5 4.75 7.01 -7.61
CA PHE A 5 4.07 6.49 -8.80
C PHE A 5 5.07 6.16 -9.91
N TYR A 6 5.75 7.17 -10.45
CA TYR A 6 6.66 6.93 -11.58
C TYR A 6 7.89 6.13 -11.19
N GLY A 7 8.43 6.31 -9.97
CA GLY A 7 9.54 5.51 -9.46
C GLY A 7 9.18 4.04 -9.38
N THR A 8 8.04 3.72 -8.73
CA THR A 8 7.55 2.33 -8.62
C THR A 8 7.25 1.74 -10.00
N LEU A 9 6.58 2.48 -10.88
CA LEU A 9 6.29 2.02 -12.25
C LEU A 9 7.58 1.76 -13.04
N GLY A 10 8.60 2.61 -12.88
CA GLY A 10 9.91 2.43 -13.53
C GLY A 10 10.59 1.12 -13.10
N VAL A 11 10.58 0.82 -11.79
CA VAL A 11 11.11 -0.44 -11.25
C VAL A 11 10.33 -1.64 -11.79
N ILE A 12 9.00 -1.58 -11.76
CA ILE A 12 8.15 -2.66 -12.30
C ILE A 12 8.47 -2.93 -13.77
N ARG A 13 8.55 -1.88 -14.60
CA ARG A 13 8.87 -2.02 -16.04
C ARG A 13 10.24 -2.63 -16.28
N ALA A 14 11.21 -2.31 -15.46
CA ALA A 14 12.57 -2.86 -15.58
C ALA A 14 12.63 -4.35 -15.20
N PHE A 15 11.90 -4.76 -14.16
CA PHE A 15 11.98 -6.12 -13.63
C PHE A 15 10.93 -7.09 -14.19
N ALA A 16 9.80 -6.62 -14.69
CA ALA A 16 8.76 -7.51 -15.24
C ALA A 16 9.26 -8.43 -16.36
N PRO A 17 10.07 -7.98 -17.33
CA PRO A 17 10.67 -8.89 -18.32
C PRO A 17 11.64 -9.91 -17.73
N VAL A 18 12.38 -9.54 -16.68
CA VAL A 18 13.30 -10.43 -15.98
C VAL A 18 12.54 -11.54 -15.27
N LEU A 19 11.45 -11.20 -14.59
CA LEU A 19 10.56 -12.17 -13.94
C LEU A 19 9.93 -13.11 -14.98
N ALA A 20 9.46 -12.58 -16.10
CA ALA A 20 8.92 -13.41 -17.18
C ALA A 20 9.95 -14.42 -17.70
N ALA A 21 11.19 -13.97 -17.95
CA ALA A 21 12.28 -14.83 -18.43
C ALA A 21 12.65 -15.94 -17.42
N ASN A 22 12.43 -15.70 -16.13
CA ASN A 22 12.69 -16.67 -15.05
C ASN A 22 11.45 -17.56 -14.73
N GLY A 23 10.40 -17.51 -15.55
CA GLY A 23 9.20 -18.34 -15.35
C GLY A 23 8.19 -17.76 -14.37
N GLY A 24 8.26 -16.48 -14.08
CA GLY A 24 7.39 -15.77 -13.14
C GLY A 24 8.10 -15.31 -11.87
N GLY A 25 7.33 -14.96 -10.86
CA GLY A 25 7.85 -14.48 -9.58
C GLY A 25 6.82 -13.62 -8.84
N ALA A 26 7.30 -12.74 -7.96
CA ALA A 26 6.42 -11.85 -7.21
C ALA A 26 6.94 -10.41 -7.19
N ILE A 27 6.00 -9.47 -7.27
CA ILE A 27 6.22 -8.03 -7.04
C ILE A 27 5.40 -7.65 -5.81
N VAL A 28 6.04 -7.01 -4.85
CA VAL A 28 5.40 -6.48 -3.64
C VAL A 28 5.53 -4.97 -3.63
N ASN A 29 4.41 -4.25 -3.68
CA ASN A 29 4.38 -2.81 -3.57
C ASN A 29 3.96 -2.41 -2.15
N ILE A 30 4.81 -1.64 -1.46
CA ILE A 30 4.50 -1.11 -0.13
C ILE A 30 3.68 0.16 -0.29
N LEU A 31 2.43 0.06 0.09
CA LEU A 31 1.43 1.11 0.00
C LEU A 31 1.18 1.78 1.36
N SER A 32 0.04 2.40 1.53
CA SER A 32 -0.32 3.09 2.77
C SER A 32 -1.83 3.04 2.98
N ALA A 33 -2.29 3.14 4.22
CA ALA A 33 -3.68 3.45 4.51
C ALA A 33 -4.12 4.77 3.83
N LEU A 34 -3.18 5.73 3.65
CA LEU A 34 -3.40 6.97 2.89
C LEU A 34 -3.63 6.76 1.38
N SER A 35 -3.54 5.54 0.88
CA SER A 35 -4.04 5.20 -0.46
C SER A 35 -5.57 5.32 -0.55
N TRP A 36 -6.26 5.32 0.57
CA TRP A 36 -7.72 5.23 0.68
C TRP A 36 -8.39 6.47 1.27
N PHE A 37 -7.62 7.33 1.95
CA PHE A 37 -8.13 8.58 2.49
C PHE A 37 -7.04 9.65 2.51
N SER A 38 -7.38 10.88 2.90
CA SER A 38 -6.45 12.00 2.96
C SER A 38 -6.57 12.74 4.29
N THR A 39 -5.48 13.39 4.70
CA THR A 39 -5.45 14.33 5.82
C THR A 39 -5.04 15.72 5.34
N ARG A 40 -5.25 16.74 6.17
CA ARG A 40 -4.97 18.15 5.79
C ARG A 40 -3.55 18.40 5.28
N ALA A 41 -2.55 17.74 5.86
CA ALA A 41 -1.15 17.97 5.52
C ALA A 41 -0.61 17.02 4.42
N ASN A 42 -1.34 15.94 4.09
CA ASN A 42 -0.82 14.82 3.31
C ASN A 42 -1.51 14.63 1.95
N GLY A 43 -2.26 15.62 1.44
CA GLY A 43 -3.05 15.46 0.21
C GLY A 43 -2.22 15.01 -1.00
N GLY A 44 -1.05 15.59 -1.21
CA GLY A 44 -0.15 15.21 -2.31
C GLY A 44 0.41 13.79 -2.17
N TYR A 45 0.78 13.38 -0.96
CA TYR A 45 1.22 12.02 -0.66
C TYR A 45 0.07 11.02 -0.82
N ALA A 46 -1.10 11.31 -0.26
CA ALA A 46 -2.27 10.46 -0.36
C ALA A 46 -2.70 10.25 -1.82
N ALA A 47 -2.71 11.32 -2.63
CA ALA A 47 -2.99 11.21 -4.07
C ALA A 47 -1.98 10.32 -4.79
N ALA A 48 -0.68 10.44 -4.47
CA ALA A 48 0.36 9.60 -5.05
C ALA A 48 0.21 8.13 -4.64
N LYS A 49 -0.12 7.84 -3.38
CA LYS A 49 -0.36 6.48 -2.88
C LYS A 49 -1.67 5.87 -3.41
N ALA A 50 -2.70 6.66 -3.62
CA ALA A 50 -3.92 6.22 -4.30
C ALA A 50 -3.65 5.82 -5.76
N ALA A 51 -2.86 6.63 -6.47
CA ALA A 51 -2.44 6.31 -7.84
C ALA A 51 -1.57 5.03 -7.88
N GLU A 52 -0.63 4.88 -6.93
CA GLU A 52 0.23 3.70 -6.81
C GLU A 52 -0.60 2.43 -6.51
N TRP A 53 -1.60 2.52 -5.65
CA TRP A 53 -2.53 1.42 -5.37
C TRP A 53 -3.29 0.99 -6.62
N ASN A 54 -3.90 1.92 -7.35
CA ASN A 54 -4.64 1.58 -8.56
C ASN A 54 -3.72 1.03 -9.66
N MET A 55 -2.50 1.59 -9.80
CA MET A 55 -1.47 1.05 -10.69
C MET A 55 -1.09 -0.39 -10.31
N THR A 56 -0.96 -0.69 -9.01
CA THR A 56 -0.67 -2.05 -8.54
C THR A 56 -1.75 -3.05 -8.99
N ASN A 57 -3.02 -2.64 -8.96
CA ASN A 57 -4.13 -3.45 -9.46
C ASN A 57 -4.06 -3.66 -10.99
N ALA A 58 -3.75 -2.61 -11.75
CA ALA A 58 -3.58 -2.71 -13.21
C ALA A 58 -2.42 -3.65 -13.58
N VAL A 59 -1.25 -3.46 -12.95
CA VAL A 59 -0.06 -4.29 -13.17
C VAL A 59 -0.33 -5.76 -12.84
N ARG A 60 -1.11 -6.04 -11.81
CA ARG A 60 -1.52 -7.42 -11.47
C ARG A 60 -2.26 -8.09 -12.63
N LEU A 61 -3.16 -7.37 -13.27
CA LEU A 61 -3.91 -7.88 -14.43
C LEU A 61 -2.99 -8.08 -15.62
N GLU A 62 -2.09 -7.13 -15.88
CA GLU A 62 -1.17 -7.19 -17.03
C GLU A 62 -0.15 -8.33 -16.92
N LEU A 63 0.36 -8.59 -15.72
CA LEU A 63 1.43 -9.58 -15.49
C LEU A 63 0.92 -10.98 -15.14
N ALA A 64 -0.39 -11.17 -15.01
CA ALA A 64 -0.99 -12.47 -14.69
C ALA A 64 -0.60 -13.55 -15.71
N GLY A 65 -0.60 -13.21 -17.01
CA GLY A 65 -0.29 -14.14 -18.09
C GLY A 65 1.16 -14.64 -18.12
N GLN A 66 2.08 -13.96 -17.45
CA GLN A 66 3.50 -14.38 -17.34
C GLN A 66 3.82 -15.08 -16.01
N GLY A 67 2.83 -15.37 -15.17
CA GLY A 67 3.03 -16.03 -13.89
C GLY A 67 3.67 -15.13 -12.82
N THR A 68 3.55 -13.81 -12.95
CA THR A 68 4.04 -12.86 -11.94
C THR A 68 2.92 -12.47 -10.98
N PHE A 69 3.09 -12.83 -9.71
CA PHE A 69 2.18 -12.44 -8.64
C PHE A 69 2.43 -10.99 -8.22
N VAL A 70 1.39 -10.19 -8.07
CA VAL A 70 1.53 -8.77 -7.68
C VAL A 70 0.71 -8.49 -6.43
N GLN A 71 1.40 -8.15 -5.34
CA GLN A 71 0.83 -7.87 -4.03
C GLN A 71 0.94 -6.39 -3.67
N GLY A 72 -0.14 -5.81 -3.15
CA GLY A 72 -0.13 -4.52 -2.46
C GLY A 72 -0.16 -4.72 -0.94
N VAL A 73 0.72 -4.04 -0.22
CA VAL A 73 0.80 -4.11 1.26
C VAL A 73 0.48 -2.74 1.83
N HIS A 74 -0.61 -2.65 2.58
CA HIS A 74 -1.09 -1.42 3.20
C HIS A 74 -0.79 -1.41 4.69
N LEU A 75 -0.29 -0.29 5.18
CA LEU A 75 0.00 -0.06 6.59
C LEU A 75 -0.22 1.41 6.97
N GLY A 76 -0.37 1.64 8.26
CA GLY A 76 -0.36 2.96 8.88
C GLY A 76 1.07 3.46 9.10
N ALA A 77 1.34 3.98 10.31
CA ALA A 77 2.69 4.40 10.70
C ALA A 77 3.51 3.21 11.20
N ALA A 78 4.72 3.04 10.68
CA ALA A 78 5.70 2.07 11.18
C ALA A 78 6.87 2.80 11.85
N ASP A 79 7.37 2.26 12.95
CA ASP A 79 8.48 2.84 13.73
C ASP A 79 9.79 2.75 12.95
N THR A 80 10.06 3.79 12.19
CA THR A 80 11.23 3.94 11.32
C THR A 80 11.76 5.37 11.39
N ASP A 81 12.99 5.58 10.94
CA ASP A 81 13.64 6.90 10.95
C ASP A 81 12.84 8.00 10.27
N ILE A 82 12.06 7.65 9.23
CA ILE A 82 11.21 8.61 8.50
C ILE A 82 10.06 9.14 9.36
N MET A 83 9.70 8.43 10.42
CA MET A 83 8.65 8.81 11.37
C MET A 83 9.20 9.55 12.61
N ALA A 84 10.48 9.95 12.61
CA ALA A 84 11.07 10.69 13.69
C ALA A 84 10.25 11.96 14.03
N GLY A 85 9.83 12.10 15.30
CA GLY A 85 8.98 13.20 15.76
C GLY A 85 7.47 12.94 15.63
N TYR A 86 7.04 11.77 15.18
CA TYR A 86 5.64 11.37 15.22
C TYR A 86 5.33 10.72 16.58
N ASP A 87 4.35 11.27 17.30
CA ASP A 87 3.97 10.82 18.66
C ASP A 87 2.75 9.86 18.67
N GLY A 88 2.22 9.53 17.51
CA GLY A 88 1.08 8.62 17.39
C GLY A 88 1.44 7.15 17.49
N PRO A 89 0.46 6.25 17.50
CA PRO A 89 0.69 4.81 17.50
C PRO A 89 1.39 4.36 16.23
N MET A 90 2.42 3.51 16.38
CA MET A 90 3.19 2.92 15.30
C MET A 90 3.25 1.40 15.46
N ILE A 91 3.37 0.70 14.33
CA ILE A 91 3.59 -0.75 14.30
C ILE A 91 5.10 -1.06 14.27
N ASP A 92 5.46 -2.27 14.69
CA ASP A 92 6.82 -2.79 14.49
C ASP A 92 7.08 -2.94 12.98
N PRO A 93 8.12 -2.33 12.41
CA PRO A 93 8.42 -2.46 10.99
C PRO A 93 8.66 -3.91 10.54
N ARG A 94 9.01 -4.81 11.45
CA ARG A 94 9.18 -6.25 11.17
C ARG A 94 7.86 -6.97 10.87
N ASP A 95 6.73 -6.42 11.30
CA ASP A 95 5.41 -7.01 11.02
C ASP A 95 5.01 -6.85 9.55
N VAL A 96 5.53 -5.82 8.88
CA VAL A 96 5.24 -5.57 7.46
C VAL A 96 5.73 -6.71 6.56
N PRO A 97 7.03 -7.08 6.56
CA PRO A 97 7.49 -8.20 5.75
C PRO A 97 6.90 -9.55 6.18
N ARG A 98 6.63 -9.77 7.46
CA ARG A 98 5.96 -11.00 7.93
C ARG A 98 4.59 -11.14 7.30
N ALA A 99 3.73 -10.12 7.43
CA ALA A 99 2.40 -10.14 6.85
C ALA A 99 2.43 -10.27 5.31
N SER A 100 3.38 -9.62 4.65
CA SER A 100 3.58 -9.74 3.20
C SER A 100 3.94 -11.17 2.79
N LEU A 101 4.93 -11.78 3.44
CA LEU A 101 5.37 -13.15 3.14
C LEU A 101 4.25 -14.19 3.40
N ASP A 102 3.54 -14.06 4.51
CA ASP A 102 2.36 -14.90 4.81
C ASP A 102 1.30 -14.72 3.73
N GLY A 103 1.07 -13.49 3.28
CA GLY A 103 0.17 -13.18 2.18
C GLY A 103 0.61 -13.79 0.84
N LEU A 104 1.91 -13.83 0.53
CA LEU A 104 2.42 -14.51 -0.67
C LEU A 104 2.17 -16.01 -0.62
N VAL A 105 2.37 -16.64 0.54
CA VAL A 105 2.12 -18.07 0.73
C VAL A 105 0.63 -18.42 0.57
N THR A 106 -0.26 -17.54 1.06
CA THR A 106 -1.72 -17.75 0.97
C THR A 106 -2.37 -17.24 -0.32
N GLY A 107 -1.59 -16.58 -1.19
CA GLY A 107 -2.12 -16.00 -2.43
C GLY A 107 -2.92 -14.71 -2.22
N SER A 108 -2.66 -13.98 -1.13
CA SER A 108 -3.34 -12.71 -0.83
C SER A 108 -2.75 -11.58 -1.66
N VAL A 109 -3.52 -11.08 -2.61
CA VAL A 109 -3.10 -9.98 -3.52
C VAL A 109 -3.06 -8.62 -2.83
N GLU A 110 -3.77 -8.48 -1.71
CA GLU A 110 -3.77 -7.28 -0.89
C GLU A 110 -3.64 -7.66 0.59
N VAL A 111 -2.63 -7.10 1.24
CA VAL A 111 -2.32 -7.34 2.65
C VAL A 111 -2.53 -6.04 3.42
N VAL A 112 -3.27 -6.09 4.52
CA VAL A 112 -3.51 -4.98 5.43
C VAL A 112 -2.86 -5.33 6.77
N VAL A 113 -1.76 -4.64 7.11
CA VAL A 113 -0.88 -5.06 8.20
C VAL A 113 -1.49 -4.78 9.57
N ASP A 114 -2.13 -3.64 9.75
CA ASP A 114 -2.60 -3.16 11.06
C ASP A 114 -4.10 -2.88 11.11
N ASP A 115 -4.63 -2.82 12.33
CA ASP A 115 -6.07 -2.62 12.56
C ASP A 115 -6.55 -1.22 12.14
N TRP A 116 -5.68 -0.22 12.24
CA TRP A 116 -5.98 1.12 11.75
C TRP A 116 -6.25 1.11 10.24
N SER A 117 -5.33 0.52 9.47
CA SER A 117 -5.47 0.39 8.01
C SER A 117 -6.69 -0.46 7.64
N ARG A 118 -7.01 -1.48 8.43
CA ARG A 118 -8.21 -2.30 8.25
C ARG A 118 -9.49 -1.49 8.44
N MET A 119 -9.56 -0.71 9.52
CA MET A 119 -10.69 0.17 9.78
C MET A 119 -10.89 1.20 8.64
N VAL A 120 -9.80 1.78 8.12
CA VAL A 120 -9.85 2.70 6.98
C VAL A 120 -10.40 2.00 5.74
N LYS A 121 -9.90 0.83 5.42
CA LYS A 121 -10.35 0.05 4.27
C LYS A 121 -11.84 -0.32 4.37
N ASP A 122 -12.29 -0.77 5.52
CA ASP A 122 -13.67 -1.17 5.75
C ASP A 122 -14.65 0.01 5.61
N SER A 123 -14.18 1.24 5.84
CA SER A 123 -14.99 2.45 5.67
C SER A 123 -15.27 2.83 4.22
N LEU A 124 -14.52 2.28 3.26
CA LEU A 124 -14.65 2.65 1.83
C LEU A 124 -16.00 2.27 1.21
N ALA A 125 -16.69 1.29 1.78
CA ALA A 125 -18.00 0.86 1.29
C ALA A 125 -19.15 1.79 1.74
N GLY A 126 -18.89 2.71 2.67
CA GLY A 126 -19.90 3.60 3.28
C GLY A 126 -19.83 5.03 2.75
N ASP A 127 -20.70 5.87 3.32
CA ASP A 127 -20.64 7.33 3.12
C ASP A 127 -19.31 7.86 3.71
N PRO A 128 -18.52 8.63 2.97
CA PRO A 128 -17.27 9.19 3.46
C PRO A 128 -17.45 10.25 4.57
N ALA A 129 -18.59 10.91 4.68
CA ALA A 129 -18.78 12.00 5.63
C ALA A 129 -18.59 11.58 7.10
N PRO A 130 -19.23 10.52 7.62
CA PRO A 130 -19.00 10.06 8.99
C PRO A 130 -17.56 9.61 9.24
N PHE A 131 -16.92 9.01 8.23
CA PHE A 131 -15.51 8.62 8.33
C PHE A 131 -14.61 9.84 8.53
N TYR A 132 -14.78 10.89 7.69
CA TYR A 132 -13.95 12.09 7.80
C TYR A 132 -14.24 12.92 9.07
N GLU A 133 -15.45 12.89 9.60
CA GLU A 133 -15.76 13.46 10.93
C GLU A 133 -14.95 12.74 12.03
N LYS A 134 -14.96 11.41 12.02
CA LYS A 134 -14.17 10.60 12.95
C LYS A 134 -12.67 10.87 12.81
N MET A 135 -12.15 10.95 11.57
CA MET A 135 -10.74 11.24 11.32
C MET A 135 -10.34 12.63 11.82
N ARG A 136 -11.21 13.63 11.68
CA ARG A 136 -10.97 14.99 12.22
C ARG A 136 -10.87 14.98 13.73
N ALA A 137 -11.67 14.18 14.41
CA ALA A 137 -11.62 14.06 15.87
C ALA A 137 -10.33 13.35 16.36
N ILE A 138 -9.78 12.43 15.58
CA ILE A 138 -8.60 11.63 15.96
C ILE A 138 -7.29 12.32 15.56
N LEU A 139 -7.26 12.95 14.39
CA LEU A 139 -6.02 13.47 13.77
C LEU A 139 -5.87 15.00 13.86
N GLY A 140 -6.89 15.70 14.32
CA GLY A 140 -6.91 17.16 14.48
C GLY A 140 -7.38 17.90 13.23
#